data_708ae511331784405e44f1701ab803d3
#
_entry.id   708ae511331784405e44f1701ab803d3
#
_cell.length_a   1.000
_cell.length_b   1.000
_cell.length_c   1.000
_cell.angle_alpha   90.00
_cell.angle_beta   90.00
_cell.angle_gamma   90.00
#
_symmetry.space_group_name_H-M   'P 1'
#
loop_
_entity.id
_entity.type
_entity.pdbx_description
1 polymer ?
#
loop_
_entity_poly.entity_id
_entity_poly.type
_entity_poly.pdbx_seq_one_letter_code
_entity_poly.pdbx_strand_id
1 'polypeptide(L)'
;KLKKLLAVMLSVIMVFSFAACAGKSANNEGERQTEETTTIRIGAMAGPTAMGMVKLRKDSENGNTKNTYAFEDFATDASAFVTPLATGEIDIAAVPSNLAANIYNKTEGRVQVVAVNTLGVLNLVERGNTVNSISDLKGKTIYATGMGAVPEYTIRYILSGNGLDADKDVNIVWCSDTTEALSKLKSEDGAIAVLPQPFVTAASAQISDLRVVMDLNEAWEKINDNSKIVTGVIVVRKEFAEKYPEQLKKFIDEYNESVAYTSSNVDETAQLIAEYGVVASAAIAKKALPKCHIVCYVNGDMKNALKGFLQVLYDQNPKSVGGSMPKDDFYYEY
;
A
#
# COMPACT_ATOMS: atom_id res chain seq x y z
N LYS A 1 10.16 -57.91 -40.39
CA LYS A 1 11.41 -58.66 -40.10
C LYS A 1 12.27 -57.72 -39.25
N LEU A 2 12.74 -57.89 -38.07
CA LEU A 2 12.91 -59.03 -37.21
C LEU A 2 13.44 -58.49 -35.87
N LYS A 3 12.72 -58.71 -34.81
CA LYS A 3 13.12 -59.37 -33.57
C LYS A 3 14.41 -58.92 -32.86
N LYS A 4 14.16 -58.45 -31.60
CA LYS A 4 14.68 -59.07 -30.36
C LYS A 4 16.17 -58.97 -30.09
N LEU A 5 16.48 -58.39 -28.86
CA LEU A 5 17.16 -59.00 -27.72
C LEU A 5 17.38 -57.86 -26.69
N LEU A 6 16.85 -57.80 -25.56
CA LEU A 6 16.92 -58.44 -24.25
C LEU A 6 18.34 -58.89 -23.79
N ALA A 7 18.86 -58.20 -22.79
CA ALA A 7 19.79 -58.67 -21.73
C ALA A 7 20.05 -57.46 -20.81
N VAL A 8 19.56 -57.32 -19.58
CA VAL A 8 19.87 -58.05 -18.32
C VAL A 8 21.38 -58.08 -17.98
N MET A 9 21.75 -57.27 -17.03
CA MET A 9 22.77 -57.53 -15.97
C MET A 9 22.64 -56.44 -14.90
N LEU A 10 22.06 -56.68 -13.77
CA LEU A 10 22.50 -57.46 -12.58
C LEU A 10 23.61 -56.77 -11.81
N SER A 11 23.20 -56.15 -10.70
CA SER A 11 23.76 -56.22 -9.35
C SER A 11 25.27 -56.27 -9.15
N VAL A 12 25.80 -55.25 -8.43
CA VAL A 12 26.81 -55.53 -7.41
C VAL A 12 26.51 -54.68 -6.17
N ILE A 13 26.01 -55.36 -5.16
CA ILE A 13 25.97 -54.94 -3.74
C ILE A 13 27.39 -55.22 -3.21
N MET A 14 28.06 -54.14 -2.70
CA MET A 14 29.18 -54.39 -1.79
C MET A 14 28.86 -53.74 -0.45
N VAL A 15 28.45 -54.63 0.46
CA VAL A 15 28.42 -54.40 1.89
C VAL A 15 29.86 -54.51 2.38
N PHE A 16 30.36 -53.44 3.01
CA PHE A 16 31.49 -53.57 3.93
C PHE A 16 31.04 -53.04 5.30
N SER A 17 30.73 -54.01 6.16
CA SER A 17 30.67 -53.84 7.60
C SER A 17 32.09 -53.94 8.13
N PHE A 18 32.58 -52.95 8.87
CA PHE A 18 33.54 -53.19 9.95
C PHE A 18 33.22 -52.31 11.16
N ALA A 19 33.17 -52.98 12.26
CA ALA A 19 32.79 -52.54 13.57
C ALA A 19 33.95 -51.87 14.34
N ALA A 20 33.55 -51.00 15.25
CA ALA A 20 34.07 -50.70 16.56
C ALA A 20 35.43 -50.00 16.68
N CYS A 21 35.39 -48.78 17.23
CA CYS A 21 35.94 -48.57 18.58
C CYS A 21 35.51 -47.21 19.14
N ALA A 22 35.22 -47.22 20.41
CA ALA A 22 34.68 -46.15 21.22
C ALA A 22 35.57 -44.91 21.32
N GLY A 23 34.95 -43.72 21.24
CA GLY A 23 35.53 -42.46 21.64
C GLY A 23 34.41 -41.45 21.87
N LYS A 24 34.03 -41.23 23.14
CA LYS A 24 33.13 -40.14 23.52
C LYS A 24 33.73 -38.80 23.13
N SER A 25 33.10 -38.11 22.23
CA SER A 25 33.13 -36.65 22.15
C SER A 25 31.72 -36.18 21.82
N ALA A 26 31.10 -35.53 22.78
CA ALA A 26 29.85 -34.87 22.61
C ALA A 26 30.13 -33.61 21.78
N ASN A 27 29.95 -33.68 20.48
CA ASN A 27 29.74 -32.51 19.65
C ASN A 27 28.23 -32.30 19.51
N ASN A 28 27.75 -31.27 20.19
CA ASN A 28 26.48 -30.65 19.91
C ASN A 28 26.60 -30.07 18.48
N GLU A 29 26.33 -30.84 17.45
CA GLU A 29 25.95 -30.31 16.13
C GLU A 29 24.51 -29.79 16.31
N GLY A 30 24.42 -28.48 16.61
CA GLY A 30 23.20 -27.77 16.44
C GLY A 30 22.77 -27.97 14.98
N GLU A 31 21.60 -28.56 14.80
CA GLU A 31 20.89 -28.58 13.52
C GLU A 31 20.88 -27.16 13.00
N ARG A 32 21.77 -26.85 12.05
CA ARG A 32 21.56 -25.70 11.16
C ARG A 32 20.31 -26.05 10.38
N GLN A 33 19.17 -25.54 10.82
CA GLN A 33 18.01 -25.38 9.95
C GLN A 33 18.52 -24.58 8.77
N THR A 34 18.66 -25.21 7.61
CA THR A 34 18.83 -24.52 6.35
C THR A 34 17.58 -23.68 6.18
N GLU A 35 17.69 -22.34 6.37
CA GLU A 35 16.59 -21.42 6.07
C GLU A 35 16.18 -21.70 4.62
N GLU A 36 14.92 -22.12 4.45
CA GLU A 36 14.34 -22.36 3.13
C GLU A 36 14.28 -21.01 2.42
N THR A 37 15.21 -20.77 1.49
CA THR A 37 15.25 -19.51 0.74
C THR A 37 14.07 -19.49 -0.22
N THR A 38 13.20 -18.49 -0.08
CA THR A 38 12.09 -18.25 -1.00
C THR A 38 12.23 -16.87 -1.63
N THR A 39 11.76 -16.73 -2.86
CA THR A 39 11.64 -15.41 -3.50
C THR A 39 10.28 -14.81 -3.14
N ILE A 40 10.27 -13.64 -2.54
CA ILE A 40 9.06 -12.90 -2.18
C ILE A 40 8.62 -12.06 -3.39
N ARG A 41 7.42 -12.31 -3.89
CA ARG A 41 6.84 -11.61 -5.05
C ARG A 41 6.00 -10.45 -4.57
N ILE A 42 6.35 -9.23 -5.01
CA ILE A 42 5.78 -7.98 -4.50
C ILE A 42 5.12 -7.20 -5.61
N GLY A 43 3.87 -6.79 -5.38
CA GLY A 43 3.16 -5.81 -6.19
C GLY A 43 2.85 -4.53 -5.40
N ALA A 44 2.73 -3.40 -6.08
CA ALA A 44 2.29 -2.16 -5.45
C ALA A 44 1.53 -1.25 -6.42
N MET A 45 0.51 -0.57 -5.92
CA MET A 45 -0.16 0.49 -6.67
C MET A 45 0.75 1.71 -6.75
N ALA A 46 0.92 2.24 -7.97
CA ALA A 46 1.69 3.47 -8.21
C ALA A 46 1.12 4.65 -7.42
N GLY A 47 1.98 5.62 -7.12
CA GLY A 47 1.65 6.76 -6.27
C GLY A 47 2.17 6.59 -4.84
N PRO A 48 1.58 7.26 -3.84
CA PRO A 48 2.09 7.26 -2.46
C PRO A 48 2.29 5.87 -1.86
N THR A 49 1.40 4.91 -2.16
CA THR A 49 1.49 3.52 -1.67
C THR A 49 2.76 2.77 -2.11
N ALA A 50 3.36 3.14 -3.25
CA ALA A 50 4.60 2.55 -3.74
C ALA A 50 5.86 3.31 -3.29
N MET A 51 5.73 4.59 -2.89
CA MET A 51 6.91 5.45 -2.64
C MET A 51 7.83 4.91 -1.54
N GLY A 52 7.28 4.29 -0.49
CA GLY A 52 8.07 3.66 0.57
C GLY A 52 8.84 2.41 0.15
N MET A 53 8.53 1.82 -1.02
CA MET A 53 9.15 0.58 -1.51
C MET A 53 10.33 0.82 -2.48
N VAL A 54 10.52 2.03 -3.01
CA VAL A 54 11.49 2.27 -4.08
C VAL A 54 12.93 2.01 -3.66
N LYS A 55 13.28 2.32 -2.40
CA LYS A 55 14.62 2.03 -1.88
C LYS A 55 14.82 0.53 -1.66
N LEU A 56 13.85 -0.16 -1.11
CA LEU A 56 13.88 -1.63 -0.95
C LEU A 56 14.04 -2.32 -2.31
N ARG A 57 13.31 -1.88 -3.34
CA ARG A 57 13.47 -2.39 -4.71
C ARG A 57 14.89 -2.18 -5.22
N LYS A 58 15.46 -0.97 -5.05
CA LYS A 58 16.83 -0.64 -5.46
C LYS A 58 17.87 -1.49 -4.73
N ASP A 59 17.68 -1.68 -3.43
CA ASP A 59 18.59 -2.52 -2.63
C ASP A 59 18.52 -3.99 -3.05
N SER A 60 17.33 -4.48 -3.38
CA SER A 60 17.17 -5.83 -3.93
C SER A 60 17.87 -6.01 -5.27
N GLU A 61 17.74 -5.05 -6.19
CA GLU A 61 18.43 -5.07 -7.49
C GLU A 61 19.97 -5.06 -7.33
N ASN A 62 20.46 -4.41 -6.28
CA ASN A 62 21.89 -4.35 -5.96
C ASN A 62 22.38 -5.54 -5.12
N GLY A 63 21.52 -6.48 -4.73
CA GLY A 63 21.85 -7.62 -3.87
C GLY A 63 22.13 -7.24 -2.42
N ASN A 64 21.62 -6.13 -1.93
CA ASN A 64 21.83 -5.59 -0.58
C ASN A 64 20.73 -5.93 0.41
N THR A 65 19.83 -6.85 0.07
CA THR A 65 18.72 -7.28 0.93
C THR A 65 18.98 -8.62 1.59
N LYS A 66 18.33 -8.86 2.74
CA LYS A 66 18.39 -10.14 3.48
C LYS A 66 17.50 -11.21 2.83
N ASN A 67 16.42 -10.78 2.17
CA ASN A 67 15.54 -11.64 1.38
C ASN A 67 15.86 -11.51 -0.12
N THR A 68 15.36 -12.46 -0.91
CA THR A 68 15.28 -12.34 -2.37
C THR A 68 13.89 -11.84 -2.75
N TYR A 69 13.83 -10.78 -3.54
CA TYR A 69 12.58 -10.18 -3.99
C TYR A 69 12.42 -10.24 -5.51
N ALA A 70 11.17 -10.38 -5.94
CA ALA A 70 10.75 -10.15 -7.32
C ALA A 70 9.64 -9.08 -7.30
N PHE A 71 9.97 -7.90 -7.79
CA PHE A 71 9.02 -6.80 -7.88
C PHE A 71 8.31 -6.82 -9.23
N GLU A 72 6.97 -6.79 -9.20
CA GLU A 72 6.17 -6.45 -10.36
C GLU A 72 6.29 -4.95 -10.67
N ASP A 73 5.95 -4.57 -11.90
CA ASP A 73 5.82 -3.15 -12.23
C ASP A 73 4.68 -2.51 -11.44
N PHE A 74 4.86 -1.28 -11.02
CA PHE A 74 3.87 -0.57 -10.23
C PHE A 74 2.61 -0.29 -11.08
N ALA A 75 1.48 -0.86 -10.65
CA ALA A 75 0.22 -0.76 -11.38
C ALA A 75 -0.52 0.54 -11.06
N THR A 76 -1.16 1.13 -12.05
CA THR A 76 -2.04 2.30 -11.86
C THR A 76 -3.38 1.94 -11.22
N ASP A 77 -3.81 0.67 -11.34
CA ASP A 77 -5.04 0.13 -10.76
C ASP A 77 -4.71 -1.02 -9.80
N ALA A 78 -5.02 -0.83 -8.51
CA ALA A 78 -4.78 -1.82 -7.49
C ALA A 78 -5.64 -3.09 -7.64
N SER A 79 -6.71 -3.07 -8.43
CA SER A 79 -7.52 -4.27 -8.74
C SER A 79 -6.71 -5.35 -9.46
N ALA A 80 -5.61 -4.97 -10.12
CA ALA A 80 -4.67 -5.89 -10.76
C ALA A 80 -4.06 -6.92 -9.78
N PHE A 81 -4.00 -6.59 -8.48
CA PHE A 81 -3.41 -7.49 -7.47
C PHE A 81 -4.40 -8.43 -6.79
N VAL A 82 -5.72 -8.27 -7.01
CA VAL A 82 -6.76 -9.09 -6.36
C VAL A 82 -6.63 -10.56 -6.71
N THR A 83 -6.57 -10.87 -8.01
CA THR A 83 -6.42 -12.25 -8.48
C THR A 83 -5.04 -12.83 -8.16
N PRO A 84 -3.90 -12.16 -8.44
CA PRO A 84 -2.57 -12.66 -8.08
C PRO A 84 -2.38 -12.94 -6.59
N LEU A 85 -2.94 -12.13 -5.69
CA LEU A 85 -2.95 -12.43 -4.25
C LEU A 85 -3.78 -13.68 -3.92
N ALA A 86 -4.95 -13.83 -4.56
CA ALA A 86 -5.84 -14.97 -4.30
C ALA A 86 -5.27 -16.30 -4.85
N THR A 87 -4.56 -16.27 -5.99
CA THR A 87 -3.97 -17.44 -6.66
C THR A 87 -2.56 -17.77 -6.18
N GLY A 88 -1.92 -16.85 -5.45
CA GLY A 88 -0.55 -17.04 -4.98
C GLY A 88 0.53 -16.70 -6.01
N GLU A 89 0.22 -15.90 -7.03
CA GLU A 89 1.18 -15.35 -7.96
C GLU A 89 1.98 -14.19 -7.36
N ILE A 90 1.38 -13.45 -6.43
CA ILE A 90 2.01 -12.40 -5.60
C ILE A 90 1.86 -12.79 -4.15
N ASP A 91 2.89 -12.55 -3.33
CA ASP A 91 2.90 -12.85 -1.91
C ASP A 91 2.55 -11.64 -1.05
N ILE A 92 3.02 -10.46 -1.45
CA ILE A 92 2.84 -9.18 -0.75
C ILE A 92 2.38 -8.13 -1.75
N ALA A 93 1.43 -7.28 -1.35
CA ALA A 93 1.05 -6.14 -2.17
C ALA A 93 0.77 -4.88 -1.34
N ALA A 94 1.13 -3.71 -1.89
CA ALA A 94 0.72 -2.42 -1.36
C ALA A 94 -0.53 -1.93 -2.11
N VAL A 95 -1.64 -1.80 -1.38
CA VAL A 95 -2.97 -1.52 -1.94
C VAL A 95 -3.74 -0.50 -1.09
N PRO A 96 -4.81 0.12 -1.62
CA PRO A 96 -5.73 0.93 -0.82
C PRO A 96 -6.32 0.15 0.36
N SER A 97 -6.48 0.82 1.49
CA SER A 97 -6.92 0.21 2.74
C SER A 97 -8.32 -0.44 2.65
N ASN A 98 -9.25 0.21 1.96
CA ASN A 98 -10.59 -0.34 1.73
C ASN A 98 -10.56 -1.55 0.78
N LEU A 99 -9.66 -1.57 -0.20
CA LEU A 99 -9.50 -2.73 -1.08
C LEU A 99 -8.93 -3.93 -0.31
N ALA A 100 -7.98 -3.72 0.61
CA ALA A 100 -7.47 -4.77 1.48
C ALA A 100 -8.59 -5.45 2.27
N ALA A 101 -9.50 -4.68 2.88
CA ALA A 101 -10.67 -5.21 3.59
C ALA A 101 -11.62 -5.98 2.64
N ASN A 102 -11.82 -5.46 1.42
CA ASN A 102 -12.61 -6.15 0.39
C ASN A 102 -11.98 -7.49 -0.03
N ILE A 103 -10.65 -7.52 -0.23
CA ILE A 103 -9.93 -8.76 -0.58
C ILE A 103 -10.07 -9.77 0.58
N TYR A 104 -9.83 -9.34 1.81
CA TYR A 104 -9.98 -10.19 3.00
C TYR A 104 -11.38 -10.83 3.06
N ASN A 105 -12.43 -10.03 2.94
CA ASN A 105 -13.81 -10.55 3.01
C ASN A 105 -14.14 -11.46 1.82
N LYS A 106 -13.75 -11.12 0.60
CA LYS A 106 -14.00 -11.95 -0.59
C LYS A 106 -13.21 -13.24 -0.63
N THR A 107 -12.04 -13.27 0.02
CA THR A 107 -11.17 -14.45 0.08
C THR A 107 -11.32 -15.22 1.39
N GLU A 108 -12.32 -14.89 2.22
CA GLU A 108 -12.57 -15.55 3.49
C GLU A 108 -11.33 -15.56 4.42
N GLY A 109 -10.62 -14.43 4.48
CA GLY A 109 -9.49 -14.26 5.38
C GLY A 109 -8.14 -14.74 4.84
N ARG A 110 -7.97 -14.91 3.52
CA ARG A 110 -6.68 -15.38 2.95
C ARG A 110 -5.59 -14.33 2.86
N VAL A 111 -5.88 -13.09 3.22
CA VAL A 111 -4.89 -12.01 3.30
C VAL A 111 -4.91 -11.36 4.68
N GLN A 112 -3.76 -10.84 5.09
CA GLN A 112 -3.60 -10.08 6.34
C GLN A 112 -2.89 -8.76 6.02
N VAL A 113 -3.18 -7.71 6.79
CA VAL A 113 -2.42 -6.46 6.72
C VAL A 113 -1.23 -6.55 7.66
N VAL A 114 -0.03 -6.25 7.14
CA VAL A 114 1.23 -6.27 7.91
C VAL A 114 1.71 -4.88 8.29
N ALA A 115 1.31 -3.85 7.50
CA ALA A 115 1.65 -2.47 7.80
C ALA A 115 0.62 -1.49 7.21
N VAL A 116 0.39 -0.37 7.90
CA VAL A 116 -0.09 0.86 7.26
C VAL A 116 1.12 1.55 6.65
N ASN A 117 1.06 1.85 5.35
CA ASN A 117 2.18 2.40 4.61
C ASN A 117 1.98 3.85 4.15
N THR A 118 0.74 4.33 4.13
CA THR A 118 0.39 5.67 3.67
C THR A 118 -0.83 6.20 4.42
N LEU A 119 -0.69 7.33 5.08
CA LEU A 119 -1.81 8.02 5.70
C LEU A 119 -2.57 8.85 4.66
N GLY A 120 -3.40 9.83 5.08
CA GLY A 120 -4.15 10.66 4.15
C GLY A 120 -3.24 11.52 3.26
N VAL A 121 -3.60 11.63 1.99
CA VAL A 121 -2.86 12.38 0.96
C VAL A 121 -3.74 13.39 0.23
N LEU A 122 -5.00 13.55 0.67
CA LEU A 122 -5.98 14.41 0.02
C LEU A 122 -5.87 15.85 0.51
N ASN A 123 -5.98 16.78 -0.44
CA ASN A 123 -5.99 18.21 -0.15
C ASN A 123 -7.16 18.87 -0.86
N LEU A 124 -7.80 19.82 -0.19
CA LEU A 124 -8.72 20.75 -0.78
C LEU A 124 -7.92 21.87 -1.46
N VAL A 125 -8.17 22.11 -2.72
CA VAL A 125 -7.52 23.16 -3.50
C VAL A 125 -8.56 24.05 -4.15
N GLU A 126 -8.22 25.32 -4.35
CA GLU A 126 -9.09 26.31 -4.98
C GLU A 126 -8.29 27.18 -5.93
N ARG A 127 -8.84 27.45 -7.09
CA ARG A 127 -8.38 28.51 -7.97
C ARG A 127 -9.17 29.78 -7.66
N GLY A 128 -8.74 30.49 -6.63
CA GLY A 128 -9.47 31.62 -6.05
C GLY A 128 -9.16 31.81 -4.57
N ASN A 129 -9.99 32.59 -3.89
CA ASN A 129 -9.84 32.89 -2.46
C ASN A 129 -11.21 33.03 -1.76
N THR A 130 -12.10 32.08 -1.99
CA THR A 130 -13.47 32.10 -1.42
C THR A 130 -13.69 31.05 -0.33
N VAL A 131 -12.81 30.04 -0.23
CA VAL A 131 -12.89 28.94 0.73
C VAL A 131 -11.76 29.07 1.73
N ASN A 132 -12.09 29.22 3.02
CA ASN A 132 -11.14 29.27 4.14
C ASN A 132 -11.44 28.22 5.19
N SER A 133 -12.64 27.63 5.14
CA SER A 133 -13.08 26.55 6.02
C SER A 133 -13.96 25.56 5.26
N ILE A 134 -14.22 24.39 5.83
CA ILE A 134 -15.14 23.41 5.24
C ILE A 134 -16.56 23.99 5.12
N SER A 135 -17.00 24.84 6.04
CA SER A 135 -18.32 25.46 6.00
C SER A 135 -18.52 26.38 4.78
N ASP A 136 -17.44 26.95 4.22
CA ASP A 136 -17.51 27.80 3.03
C ASP A 136 -17.80 27.01 1.74
N LEU A 137 -17.78 25.69 1.82
CA LEU A 137 -18.13 24.81 0.69
C LEU A 137 -19.64 24.73 0.45
N LYS A 138 -20.48 25.27 1.36
CA LYS A 138 -21.93 25.25 1.17
C LYS A 138 -22.36 25.96 -0.12
N GLY A 139 -23.12 25.23 -0.94
CA GLY A 139 -23.59 25.70 -2.24
C GLY A 139 -22.54 25.67 -3.36
N LYS A 140 -21.33 25.18 -3.09
CA LYS A 140 -20.24 25.16 -4.07
C LYS A 140 -20.15 23.81 -4.80
N THR A 141 -19.54 23.86 -5.98
CA THR A 141 -19.16 22.68 -6.75
C THR A 141 -17.73 22.27 -6.39
N ILE A 142 -17.53 20.99 -6.11
CA ILE A 142 -16.25 20.37 -5.74
C ILE A 142 -15.93 19.28 -6.77
N TYR A 143 -14.84 19.41 -7.49
CA TYR A 143 -14.33 18.35 -8.36
C TYR A 143 -13.53 17.35 -7.56
N ALA A 144 -13.84 16.06 -7.66
CA ALA A 144 -13.16 15.01 -6.92
C ALA A 144 -13.03 13.74 -7.76
N THR A 145 -12.14 12.85 -7.34
CA THR A 145 -11.95 11.51 -7.94
C THR A 145 -12.12 10.44 -6.88
N GLY A 146 -12.24 9.17 -7.30
CA GLY A 146 -12.27 8.03 -6.39
C GLY A 146 -13.63 7.79 -5.76
N MET A 147 -14.72 7.94 -6.55
CA MET A 147 -16.04 7.49 -6.18
C MET A 147 -16.03 5.98 -5.83
N GLY A 148 -16.62 5.61 -4.70
CA GLY A 148 -16.62 4.23 -4.18
C GLY A 148 -15.31 3.82 -3.48
N ALA A 149 -14.33 4.73 -3.35
CA ALA A 149 -13.03 4.48 -2.73
C ALA A 149 -12.75 5.45 -1.57
N VAL A 150 -11.57 5.32 -0.96
CA VAL A 150 -11.13 6.15 0.18
C VAL A 150 -11.45 7.65 0.01
N PRO A 151 -11.22 8.30 -1.15
CA PRO A 151 -11.49 9.73 -1.28
C PRO A 151 -12.96 10.11 -1.03
N GLU A 152 -13.92 9.35 -1.58
CA GLU A 152 -15.33 9.66 -1.38
C GLU A 152 -15.72 9.63 0.08
N TYR A 153 -15.39 8.55 0.78
CA TYR A 153 -15.76 8.38 2.19
C TYR A 153 -15.07 9.42 3.08
N THR A 154 -13.83 9.79 2.76
CA THR A 154 -13.11 10.85 3.45
C THR A 154 -13.80 12.21 3.29
N ILE A 155 -14.16 12.59 2.06
CA ILE A 155 -14.84 13.87 1.78
C ILE A 155 -16.19 13.91 2.49
N ARG A 156 -17.00 12.88 2.35
CA ARG A 156 -18.33 12.79 2.98
C ARG A 156 -18.26 12.88 4.50
N TYR A 157 -17.29 12.19 5.11
CA TYR A 157 -17.09 12.24 6.56
C TYR A 157 -16.71 13.64 7.04
N ILE A 158 -15.79 14.29 6.35
CA ILE A 158 -15.34 15.65 6.70
C ILE A 158 -16.47 16.67 6.53
N LEU A 159 -17.25 16.58 5.45
CA LEU A 159 -18.42 17.43 5.25
C LEU A 159 -19.44 17.25 6.38
N SER A 160 -19.82 16.00 6.67
CA SER A 160 -20.78 15.67 7.71
C SER A 160 -20.33 16.12 9.10
N GLY A 161 -19.04 15.92 9.44
CA GLY A 161 -18.47 16.37 10.72
C GLY A 161 -18.41 17.89 10.89
N ASN A 162 -18.55 18.62 9.77
CA ASN A 162 -18.67 20.09 9.76
C ASN A 162 -20.11 20.58 9.51
N GLY A 163 -21.10 19.71 9.64
CA GLY A 163 -22.53 20.04 9.53
C GLY A 163 -23.03 20.25 8.11
N LEU A 164 -22.32 19.75 7.09
CA LEU A 164 -22.72 19.79 5.69
C LEU A 164 -23.18 18.39 5.20
N ASP A 165 -24.34 18.33 4.56
CA ASP A 165 -24.79 17.15 3.86
C ASP A 165 -24.17 17.11 2.46
N ALA A 166 -23.37 16.07 2.18
CA ALA A 166 -22.63 15.93 0.94
C ALA A 166 -23.55 15.83 -0.32
N ASP A 167 -24.80 15.46 -0.15
CA ASP A 167 -25.75 15.29 -1.25
C ASP A 167 -26.73 16.48 -1.41
N LYS A 168 -26.75 17.42 -0.42
CA LYS A 168 -27.69 18.56 -0.44
C LYS A 168 -27.00 19.91 -0.35
N ASP A 169 -25.92 20.01 0.46
CA ASP A 169 -25.29 21.27 0.77
C ASP A 169 -24.12 21.61 -0.16
N VAL A 170 -23.60 20.63 -0.90
CA VAL A 170 -22.53 20.78 -1.88
C VAL A 170 -22.87 20.03 -3.17
N ASN A 171 -22.23 20.39 -4.27
CA ASN A 171 -22.32 19.65 -5.54
C ASN A 171 -20.98 18.95 -5.80
N ILE A 172 -20.86 17.67 -5.48
CA ILE A 172 -19.64 16.90 -5.77
C ILE A 172 -19.72 16.35 -7.19
N VAL A 173 -18.82 16.78 -8.05
CA VAL A 173 -18.66 16.27 -9.41
C VAL A 173 -17.55 15.25 -9.42
N TRP A 174 -17.91 13.99 -9.58
CA TRP A 174 -16.95 12.89 -9.64
C TRP A 174 -16.33 12.80 -11.03
N CYS A 175 -15.06 13.18 -11.11
CA CYS A 175 -14.26 13.06 -12.32
C CYS A 175 -13.78 11.61 -12.49
N SER A 176 -13.59 11.19 -13.74
CA SER A 176 -13.10 9.85 -14.09
C SER A 176 -11.68 9.58 -13.58
N ASP A 177 -10.85 10.62 -13.61
CA ASP A 177 -9.48 10.60 -13.14
C ASP A 177 -9.00 11.99 -12.69
N THR A 178 -7.79 12.05 -12.17
CA THR A 178 -7.15 13.29 -11.71
C THR A 178 -6.82 14.25 -12.86
N THR A 179 -6.68 13.77 -14.09
CA THR A 179 -6.42 14.60 -15.27
C THR A 179 -7.65 15.42 -15.63
N GLU A 180 -8.83 14.81 -15.55
CA GLU A 180 -10.11 15.52 -15.74
C GLU A 180 -10.30 16.59 -14.67
N ALA A 181 -10.10 16.24 -13.38
CA ALA A 181 -10.21 17.22 -12.29
C ALA A 181 -9.23 18.40 -12.46
N LEU A 182 -7.99 18.12 -12.89
CA LEU A 182 -7.00 19.16 -13.22
C LEU A 182 -7.43 20.03 -14.40
N SER A 183 -8.06 19.45 -15.42
CA SER A 183 -8.60 20.18 -16.57
C SER A 183 -9.68 21.17 -16.13
N LYS A 184 -10.58 20.76 -15.21
CA LYS A 184 -11.59 21.64 -14.61
C LYS A 184 -10.95 22.81 -13.86
N LEU A 185 -9.97 22.52 -12.99
CA LEU A 185 -9.23 23.57 -12.28
C LEU A 185 -8.56 24.57 -13.23
N LYS A 186 -8.06 24.13 -14.38
CA LYS A 186 -7.43 25.02 -15.37
C LYS A 186 -8.41 25.89 -16.13
N SER A 187 -9.59 25.36 -16.44
CA SER A 187 -10.55 26.01 -17.34
C SER A 187 -11.54 26.92 -16.62
N GLU A 188 -11.73 26.76 -15.30
CA GLU A 188 -12.78 27.45 -14.56
C GLU A 188 -12.17 28.30 -13.44
N ASP A 189 -12.42 29.61 -13.48
CA ASP A 189 -12.06 30.51 -12.39
C ASP A 189 -12.94 30.21 -11.16
N GLY A 190 -12.32 30.20 -9.98
CA GLY A 190 -13.02 29.83 -8.74
C GLY A 190 -13.25 28.33 -8.57
N ALA A 191 -12.71 27.49 -9.46
CA ALA A 191 -12.83 26.04 -9.34
C ALA A 191 -12.23 25.52 -8.04
N ILE A 192 -12.96 24.58 -7.43
CA ILE A 192 -12.56 23.89 -6.19
C ILE A 192 -12.42 22.41 -6.47
N ALA A 193 -11.35 21.78 -6.00
CA ALA A 193 -11.19 20.34 -6.14
C ALA A 193 -10.60 19.70 -4.89
N VAL A 194 -10.86 18.40 -4.73
CA VAL A 194 -10.11 17.55 -3.81
C VAL A 194 -9.20 16.65 -4.64
N LEU A 195 -7.90 16.83 -4.46
CA LEU A 195 -6.85 16.10 -5.16
C LEU A 195 -5.91 15.39 -4.21
N PRO A 196 -5.40 14.21 -4.56
CA PRO A 196 -4.33 13.55 -3.81
C PRO A 196 -2.94 14.12 -4.17
N GLN A 197 -1.97 13.98 -3.27
CA GLN A 197 -0.57 14.04 -3.67
C GLN A 197 -0.24 12.80 -4.56
N PRO A 198 0.65 12.92 -5.53
CA PRO A 198 1.43 14.11 -5.94
C PRO A 198 0.71 15.07 -6.90
N PHE A 199 -0.56 14.82 -7.21
CA PHE A 199 -1.32 15.63 -8.20
C PHE A 199 -1.52 17.07 -7.76
N VAL A 200 -1.70 17.32 -6.45
CA VAL A 200 -1.72 18.71 -5.92
C VAL A 200 -0.42 19.44 -6.25
N THR A 201 0.72 18.78 -6.03
CA THR A 201 2.04 19.37 -6.35
C THR A 201 2.20 19.61 -7.86
N ALA A 202 1.73 18.68 -8.69
CA ALA A 202 1.76 18.83 -10.15
C ALA A 202 0.81 19.95 -10.63
N ALA A 203 -0.38 20.07 -10.04
CA ALA A 203 -1.34 21.14 -10.32
C ALA A 203 -0.77 22.50 -9.94
N SER A 204 -0.18 22.65 -8.76
CA SER A 204 0.45 23.90 -8.30
C SER A 204 1.64 24.34 -9.17
N ALA A 205 2.30 23.40 -9.85
CA ALA A 205 3.36 23.75 -10.80
C ALA A 205 2.83 24.26 -12.15
N GLN A 206 1.55 24.03 -12.46
CA GLN A 206 0.93 24.36 -13.75
C GLN A 206 -0.09 25.49 -13.66
N ILE A 207 -0.62 25.76 -12.47
CA ILE A 207 -1.67 26.76 -12.21
C ILE A 207 -1.12 27.70 -11.15
N SER A 208 -0.71 28.91 -11.59
CA SER A 208 0.01 29.85 -10.73
C SER A 208 -0.84 30.46 -9.61
N ASP A 209 -2.16 30.51 -9.79
CA ASP A 209 -3.16 31.04 -8.86
C ASP A 209 -3.88 29.93 -8.08
N LEU A 210 -3.39 28.67 -8.15
CA LEU A 210 -3.91 27.57 -7.35
C LEU A 210 -3.48 27.70 -5.90
N ARG A 211 -4.45 27.73 -5.02
CA ARG A 211 -4.24 27.74 -3.57
C ARG A 211 -4.54 26.35 -2.98
N VAL A 212 -3.62 25.81 -2.20
CA VAL A 212 -3.90 24.67 -1.31
C VAL A 212 -4.61 25.23 -0.09
N VAL A 213 -5.90 24.95 0.04
CA VAL A 213 -6.76 25.49 1.09
C VAL A 213 -6.53 24.75 2.39
N MET A 214 -6.45 23.42 2.32
CA MET A 214 -6.45 22.56 3.50
C MET A 214 -5.89 21.17 3.18
N ASP A 215 -5.12 20.61 4.11
CA ASP A 215 -4.86 19.19 4.19
C ASP A 215 -6.06 18.51 4.86
N LEU A 216 -6.62 17.47 4.23
CA LEU A 216 -7.79 16.80 4.77
C LEU A 216 -7.48 15.91 6.00
N ASN A 217 -6.21 15.61 6.29
CA ASN A 217 -5.85 14.98 7.57
C ASN A 217 -6.14 15.92 8.75
N GLU A 218 -5.77 17.20 8.61
CA GLU A 218 -6.06 18.19 9.65
C GLU A 218 -7.57 18.39 9.86
N ALA A 219 -8.35 18.34 8.78
CA ALA A 219 -9.80 18.43 8.86
C ALA A 219 -10.42 17.20 9.52
N TRP A 220 -9.89 16.00 9.25
CA TRP A 220 -10.30 14.75 9.85
C TRP A 220 -10.01 14.71 11.34
N GLU A 221 -8.79 15.05 11.76
CA GLU A 221 -8.35 15.01 13.14
C GLU A 221 -9.14 15.96 14.05
N LYS A 222 -9.64 17.07 13.50
CA LYS A 222 -10.55 17.99 14.24
C LYS A 222 -11.91 17.38 14.54
N ILE A 223 -12.34 16.37 13.75
CA ILE A 223 -13.62 15.68 13.94
C ILE A 223 -13.43 14.44 14.84
N ASN A 224 -12.32 13.74 14.65
CA ASN A 224 -12.03 12.48 15.32
C ASN A 224 -10.52 12.32 15.51
N ASP A 225 -10.04 12.69 16.68
CA ASP A 225 -8.62 12.61 17.07
C ASP A 225 -8.14 11.17 17.35
N ASN A 226 -9.07 10.22 17.53
CA ASN A 226 -8.78 8.81 17.77
C ASN A 226 -8.68 7.98 16.47
N SER A 227 -8.82 8.61 15.31
CA SER A 227 -8.77 7.97 14.01
C SER A 227 -7.91 8.77 13.05
N LYS A 228 -7.28 8.09 12.10
CA LYS A 228 -6.47 8.70 11.02
C LYS A 228 -7.01 8.26 9.67
N ILE A 229 -6.85 9.10 8.66
CA ILE A 229 -7.07 8.66 7.28
C ILE A 229 -5.96 7.68 6.93
N VAL A 230 -6.34 6.46 6.54
CA VAL A 230 -5.41 5.43 6.07
C VAL A 230 -5.65 5.20 4.58
N THR A 231 -4.79 5.76 3.75
CA THR A 231 -4.89 5.60 2.29
C THR A 231 -4.43 4.23 1.83
N GLY A 232 -3.27 3.78 2.30
CA GLY A 232 -2.62 2.58 1.84
C GLY A 232 -2.13 1.67 2.95
N VAL A 233 -2.10 0.38 2.63
CA VAL A 233 -1.61 -0.69 3.49
C VAL A 233 -0.77 -1.68 2.70
N ILE A 234 0.06 -2.44 3.38
CA ILE A 234 0.72 -3.62 2.83
C ILE A 234 -0.04 -4.84 3.30
N VAL A 235 -0.48 -5.67 2.35
CA VAL A 235 -1.10 -6.96 2.61
C VAL A 235 -0.15 -8.10 2.27
N VAL A 236 -0.27 -9.20 3.00
CA VAL A 236 0.42 -10.46 2.76
C VAL A 236 -0.59 -11.58 2.59
N ARG A 237 -0.29 -12.58 1.78
CA ARG A 237 -1.06 -13.83 1.78
C ARG A 237 -0.86 -14.56 3.11
N LYS A 238 -1.94 -14.97 3.73
CA LYS A 238 -1.92 -15.68 5.03
C LYS A 238 -1.06 -16.95 4.97
N GLU A 239 -1.21 -17.74 3.91
CA GLU A 239 -0.40 -18.95 3.70
C GLU A 239 1.11 -18.65 3.64
N PHE A 240 1.50 -17.51 3.02
CA PHE A 240 2.90 -17.08 2.98
C PHE A 240 3.38 -16.69 4.38
N ALA A 241 2.59 -15.90 5.12
CA ALA A 241 2.92 -15.46 6.48
C ALA A 241 3.09 -16.65 7.44
N GLU A 242 2.23 -17.67 7.33
CA GLU A 242 2.30 -18.88 8.13
C GLU A 242 3.51 -19.76 7.77
N LYS A 243 3.84 -19.86 6.49
CA LYS A 243 4.94 -20.72 6.02
C LYS A 243 6.32 -20.05 6.18
N TYR A 244 6.41 -18.75 6.03
CA TYR A 244 7.67 -18.00 5.98
C TYR A 244 7.68 -16.80 6.95
N PRO A 245 7.41 -17.00 8.27
CA PRO A 245 7.30 -15.89 9.22
C PRO A 245 8.60 -15.09 9.38
N GLU A 246 9.76 -15.76 9.32
CA GLU A 246 11.07 -15.10 9.44
C GLU A 246 11.38 -14.22 8.22
N GLN A 247 11.03 -14.69 7.02
CA GLN A 247 11.18 -13.90 5.79
C GLN A 247 10.23 -12.70 5.78
N LEU A 248 9.00 -12.89 6.27
CA LEU A 248 8.05 -11.79 6.41
C LEU A 248 8.55 -10.74 7.41
N LYS A 249 9.12 -11.17 8.54
CA LYS A 249 9.72 -10.26 9.51
C LYS A 249 10.88 -9.48 8.90
N LYS A 250 11.79 -10.14 8.20
CA LYS A 250 12.90 -9.50 7.47
C LYS A 250 12.37 -8.47 6.46
N PHE A 251 11.30 -8.80 5.71
CA PHE A 251 10.65 -7.87 4.80
C PHE A 251 10.15 -6.61 5.52
N ILE A 252 9.46 -6.78 6.65
CA ILE A 252 8.92 -5.64 7.42
C ILE A 252 10.05 -4.75 7.92
N ASP A 253 11.14 -5.34 8.42
CA ASP A 253 12.32 -4.61 8.88
C ASP A 253 12.96 -3.82 7.73
N GLU A 254 13.21 -4.45 6.57
CA GLU A 254 13.78 -3.82 5.37
C GLU A 254 12.86 -2.76 4.76
N TYR A 255 11.54 -2.99 4.79
CA TYR A 255 10.57 -2.00 4.38
C TYR A 255 10.59 -0.77 5.29
N ASN A 256 10.66 -0.96 6.60
CA ASN A 256 10.77 0.14 7.56
C ASN A 256 12.05 0.97 7.35
N GLU A 257 13.18 0.32 7.06
CA GLU A 257 14.43 0.99 6.69
C GLU A 257 14.26 1.80 5.40
N SER A 258 13.56 1.25 4.39
CA SER A 258 13.24 1.92 3.13
C SER A 258 12.37 3.17 3.36
N VAL A 259 11.35 3.09 4.23
CA VAL A 259 10.50 4.23 4.61
C VAL A 259 11.31 5.31 5.33
N ALA A 260 12.16 4.95 6.28
CA ALA A 260 13.04 5.90 6.97
C ALA A 260 13.97 6.60 5.98
N TYR A 261 14.47 5.87 4.98
CA TYR A 261 15.29 6.42 3.92
C TYR A 261 14.57 7.48 3.10
N THR A 262 13.28 7.30 2.80
CA THR A 262 12.50 8.27 2.01
C THR A 262 12.45 9.65 2.64
N SER A 263 12.42 9.72 3.97
CA SER A 263 12.37 10.97 4.73
C SER A 263 13.73 11.65 4.85
N SER A 264 14.81 10.86 4.96
CA SER A 264 16.17 11.37 5.17
C SER A 264 16.93 11.65 3.87
N ASN A 265 16.53 11.04 2.74
CA ASN A 265 17.19 11.12 1.44
C ASN A 265 16.22 11.48 0.32
N VAL A 266 15.49 12.61 0.50
CA VAL A 266 14.39 13.03 -0.38
C VAL A 266 14.82 13.14 -1.85
N ASP A 267 16.03 13.66 -2.13
CA ASP A 267 16.51 13.86 -3.50
C ASP A 267 16.76 12.54 -4.23
N GLU A 268 17.41 11.60 -3.59
CA GLU A 268 17.69 10.29 -4.17
C GLU A 268 16.39 9.47 -4.29
N THR A 269 15.54 9.51 -3.27
CA THR A 269 14.24 8.85 -3.31
C THR A 269 13.38 9.40 -4.44
N ALA A 270 13.39 10.71 -4.70
CA ALA A 270 12.64 11.30 -5.81
C ALA A 270 13.14 10.83 -7.18
N GLN A 271 14.45 10.58 -7.33
CA GLN A 271 15.00 9.98 -8.54
C GLN A 271 14.53 8.53 -8.71
N LEU A 272 14.57 7.72 -7.65
CA LEU A 272 14.07 6.34 -7.67
C LEU A 272 12.57 6.27 -7.99
N ILE A 273 11.77 7.17 -7.41
CA ILE A 273 10.33 7.29 -7.70
C ILE A 273 10.07 7.53 -9.18
N ALA A 274 10.88 8.39 -9.82
CA ALA A 274 10.78 8.65 -11.25
C ALA A 274 11.34 7.50 -12.10
N GLU A 275 12.48 6.92 -11.69
CA GLU A 275 13.12 5.77 -12.36
C GLU A 275 12.15 4.58 -12.46
N TYR A 276 11.43 4.29 -11.37
CA TYR A 276 10.47 3.18 -11.33
C TYR A 276 9.06 3.56 -11.82
N GLY A 277 8.87 4.76 -12.37
CA GLY A 277 7.59 5.17 -12.95
C GLY A 277 6.46 5.41 -11.94
N VAL A 278 6.76 5.49 -10.64
CA VAL A 278 5.77 5.78 -9.58
C VAL A 278 5.16 7.17 -9.76
N VAL A 279 6.01 8.15 -10.13
CA VAL A 279 5.63 9.50 -10.54
C VAL A 279 6.50 9.89 -11.74
N ALA A 280 5.90 10.48 -12.76
CA ALA A 280 6.58 10.79 -14.03
C ALA A 280 7.78 11.76 -13.92
N SER A 281 7.90 12.53 -12.83
CA SER A 281 8.91 13.57 -12.67
C SER A 281 9.54 13.54 -11.27
N ALA A 282 10.86 13.39 -11.21
CA ALA A 282 11.63 13.51 -9.97
C ALA A 282 11.45 14.88 -9.28
N ALA A 283 11.30 15.96 -10.05
CA ALA A 283 11.06 17.30 -9.51
C ALA A 283 9.70 17.41 -8.81
N ILE A 284 8.66 16.78 -9.36
CA ILE A 284 7.34 16.66 -8.70
C ILE A 284 7.43 15.74 -7.50
N ALA A 285 8.04 14.57 -7.64
CA ALA A 285 8.23 13.60 -6.55
C ALA A 285 8.94 14.24 -5.36
N LYS A 286 10.05 14.97 -5.57
CA LYS A 286 10.79 15.69 -4.52
C LYS A 286 9.92 16.66 -3.71
N LYS A 287 9.06 17.43 -4.38
CA LYS A 287 8.16 18.41 -3.73
C LYS A 287 6.97 17.75 -3.05
N ALA A 288 6.50 16.61 -3.60
CA ALA A 288 5.32 15.91 -3.08
C ALA A 288 5.66 14.97 -1.92
N LEU A 289 6.82 14.29 -1.95
CA LEU A 289 7.21 13.24 -1.01
C LEU A 289 7.02 13.63 0.48
N PRO A 290 7.42 14.82 0.96
CA PRO A 290 7.17 15.24 2.34
C PRO A 290 5.69 15.39 2.72
N LYS A 291 4.80 15.43 1.74
CA LYS A 291 3.35 15.61 1.89
C LYS A 291 2.56 14.32 1.61
N CYS A 292 3.25 13.23 1.33
CA CYS A 292 2.63 11.94 1.00
C CYS A 292 2.40 11.06 2.25
N HIS A 293 2.83 11.50 3.42
CA HIS A 293 2.65 10.83 4.72
C HIS A 293 3.00 9.34 4.66
N ILE A 294 4.19 9.04 4.08
CA ILE A 294 4.71 7.68 4.00
C ILE A 294 5.14 7.24 5.39
N VAL A 295 4.62 6.11 5.84
CA VAL A 295 4.85 5.55 7.18
C VAL A 295 5.06 4.04 7.12
N CYS A 296 5.48 3.47 8.23
CA CYS A 296 5.47 2.02 8.46
C CYS A 296 4.89 1.78 9.86
N TYR A 297 3.55 1.78 9.97
CA TYR A 297 2.90 1.40 11.22
C TYR A 297 2.63 -0.09 11.20
N VAL A 298 3.06 -0.78 12.25
CA VAL A 298 2.95 -2.23 12.42
C VAL A 298 2.25 -2.56 13.74
N ASN A 299 1.85 -3.82 13.93
CA ASN A 299 1.27 -4.30 15.18
C ASN A 299 0.11 -3.41 15.68
N GLY A 300 0.15 -3.02 16.97
CA GLY A 300 -0.89 -2.22 17.60
C GLY A 300 -1.14 -0.87 16.94
N ASP A 301 -0.10 -0.17 16.48
CA ASP A 301 -0.25 1.13 15.79
C ASP A 301 -0.98 0.98 14.46
N MET A 302 -0.65 -0.06 13.68
CA MET A 302 -1.35 -0.42 12.45
C MET A 302 -2.82 -0.71 12.73
N LYS A 303 -3.08 -1.61 13.69
CA LYS A 303 -4.44 -2.05 14.03
C LYS A 303 -5.32 -0.88 14.50
N ASN A 304 -4.79 -0.04 15.37
CA ASN A 304 -5.52 1.11 15.90
C ASN A 304 -5.86 2.13 14.78
N ALA A 305 -4.88 2.50 13.94
CA ALA A 305 -5.11 3.44 12.86
C ALA A 305 -6.11 2.87 11.83
N LEU A 306 -5.91 1.63 11.38
CA LEU A 306 -6.69 1.04 10.32
C LEU A 306 -8.13 0.69 10.76
N LYS A 307 -8.30 0.11 11.95
CA LYS A 307 -9.62 -0.30 12.46
C LYS A 307 -10.57 0.89 12.60
N GLY A 308 -10.09 2.00 13.18
CA GLY A 308 -10.89 3.21 13.33
C GLY A 308 -11.30 3.80 11.98
N PHE A 309 -10.38 3.82 11.01
CA PHE A 309 -10.66 4.31 9.67
C PHE A 309 -11.68 3.42 8.92
N LEU A 310 -11.47 2.10 8.91
CA LEU A 310 -12.39 1.17 8.26
C LEU A 310 -13.79 1.20 8.88
N GLN A 311 -13.91 1.49 10.18
CA GLN A 311 -15.20 1.65 10.85
C GLN A 311 -15.97 2.84 10.27
N VAL A 312 -15.30 3.99 10.08
CA VAL A 312 -15.91 5.17 9.45
C VAL A 312 -16.40 4.87 8.03
N LEU A 313 -15.64 4.09 7.27
CA LEU A 313 -16.04 3.68 5.93
C LEU A 313 -17.24 2.73 5.97
N TYR A 314 -17.21 1.75 6.86
CA TYR A 314 -18.28 0.77 7.06
C TYR A 314 -19.61 1.44 7.45
N ASP A 315 -19.56 2.39 8.38
CA ASP A 315 -20.74 3.12 8.86
C ASP A 315 -21.40 3.94 7.76
N GLN A 316 -20.62 4.46 6.80
CA GLN A 316 -21.16 5.16 5.64
C GLN A 316 -21.70 4.20 4.59
N ASN A 317 -21.00 3.09 4.34
CA ASN A 317 -21.40 2.08 3.35
C ASN A 317 -20.67 0.74 3.65
N PRO A 318 -21.36 -0.28 4.16
CA PRO A 318 -20.75 -1.57 4.44
C PRO A 318 -20.02 -2.20 3.25
N LYS A 319 -20.47 -1.94 2.01
CA LYS A 319 -19.84 -2.46 0.80
C LYS A 319 -18.45 -1.88 0.57
N SER A 320 -18.13 -0.71 1.16
CA SER A 320 -16.82 -0.07 1.04
C SER A 320 -15.68 -0.95 1.56
N VAL A 321 -15.98 -1.80 2.54
CA VAL A 321 -15.04 -2.73 3.19
C VAL A 321 -15.38 -4.20 2.90
N GLY A 322 -16.24 -4.48 1.90
CA GLY A 322 -16.59 -5.84 1.49
C GLY A 322 -17.78 -6.45 2.25
N GLY A 323 -18.64 -5.64 2.87
CA GLY A 323 -19.92 -6.04 3.47
C GLY A 323 -19.87 -6.28 4.98
N SER A 324 -18.72 -6.49 5.56
CA SER A 324 -18.52 -6.65 7.02
C SER A 324 -17.16 -6.08 7.45
N MET A 325 -17.07 -5.64 8.70
CA MET A 325 -15.79 -5.28 9.28
C MET A 325 -14.88 -6.51 9.32
N PRO A 326 -13.59 -6.37 8.93
CA PRO A 326 -12.63 -7.45 9.06
C PRO A 326 -12.49 -7.90 10.53
N LYS A 327 -12.26 -9.22 10.72
CA LYS A 327 -12.00 -9.79 12.03
C LYS A 327 -10.57 -9.49 12.51
N ASP A 328 -10.27 -9.88 13.76
CA ASP A 328 -8.96 -9.62 14.35
C ASP A 328 -7.80 -10.30 13.61
N ASP A 329 -8.02 -11.45 12.97
CA ASP A 329 -7.02 -12.14 12.16
C ASP A 329 -6.67 -11.45 10.82
N PHE A 330 -7.36 -10.37 10.47
CA PHE A 330 -6.99 -9.47 9.39
C PHE A 330 -5.69 -8.69 9.68
N TYR A 331 -5.41 -8.43 10.94
CA TYR A 331 -4.26 -7.66 11.39
C TYR A 331 -3.14 -8.62 11.79
N TYR A 332 -2.05 -8.63 11.04
CA TYR A 332 -0.87 -9.43 11.37
C TYR A 332 -0.12 -8.77 12.53
N GLU A 333 0.11 -9.52 13.59
CA GLU A 333 0.87 -9.11 14.78
C GLU A 333 2.02 -10.12 15.01
N TYR A 334 3.23 -9.64 15.34
CA TYR A 334 4.43 -10.45 15.50
C TYR A 334 5.30 -9.99 16.66
#